data_afb59a4e66aa903d09a4b8ce4f316b59
#
_entry.id   afb59a4e66aa903d09a4b8ce4f316b59
#
_cell.length_a   1.000
_cell.length_b   1.000
_cell.length_c   1.000
_cell.angle_alpha   90.00
_cell.angle_beta   90.00
_cell.angle_gamma   90.00
#
_symmetry.space_group_name_H-M   'P 1'
#
loop_
_entity.id
_entity.type
_entity.pdbx_description
1 polymer ?
#
loop_
_entity_poly.entity_id
_entity_poly.type
_entity_poly.pdbx_seq_one_letter_code
_entity_poly.pdbx_strand_id
1 'polypeptide(L)'
;TLSYQRDLLKMADYLEENGITDCGKVTKTALNSYILFLEKEGKAASTISRFLASAKSFFGWMFREGKIRRDPADSIHAPKIEKKVPVILTVDEVTRLLEQPSGANPKEIRDKAMLELLYATGIRVTELVGLKLSDVNMSIGFITCRDEHKERMIPFGHAAREALAKYLEAARETFLKGTHSELLFTNYSGREMSRQGFWKMLKGYADEAGIQRDITP
;
A
#
# COMPACT_ATOMS: atom_id res chain seq x y z
N THR A 1 13.55 -3.25 3.65
CA THR A 1 12.11 -3.51 3.45
C THR A 1 11.88 -4.92 2.92
N LEU A 2 10.72 -5.53 3.22
CA LEU A 2 10.36 -6.88 2.75
C LEU A 2 10.43 -7.05 1.22
N SER A 3 10.14 -5.99 0.47
CA SER A 3 10.22 -6.01 -0.99
C SER A 3 11.66 -6.15 -1.49
N TYR A 4 12.60 -5.42 -0.89
CA TYR A 4 14.02 -5.51 -1.22
C TYR A 4 14.58 -6.89 -0.88
N GLN A 5 14.22 -7.42 0.28
CA GLN A 5 14.61 -8.77 0.69
C GLN A 5 14.13 -9.81 -0.32
N ARG A 6 12.86 -9.75 -0.76
CA ARG A 6 12.33 -10.67 -1.77
C ARG A 6 13.03 -10.53 -3.13
N ASP A 7 13.36 -9.31 -3.54
CA ASP A 7 14.07 -9.07 -4.79
C ASP A 7 15.49 -9.65 -4.73
N LEU A 8 16.19 -9.49 -3.61
CA LEU A 8 17.53 -10.03 -3.40
C LEU A 8 17.55 -11.57 -3.31
N LEU A 9 16.57 -12.19 -2.64
CA LEU A 9 16.45 -13.65 -2.58
C LEU A 9 16.25 -14.24 -3.97
N LYS A 10 15.35 -13.69 -4.78
CA LYS A 10 15.15 -14.15 -6.17
C LYS A 10 16.38 -13.99 -7.05
N MET A 11 17.16 -12.93 -6.82
CA MET A 11 18.44 -12.75 -7.50
C MET A 11 19.44 -13.83 -7.05
N ALA A 12 19.50 -14.12 -5.75
CA ALA A 12 20.39 -15.13 -5.21
C ALA A 12 20.08 -16.52 -5.79
N ASP A 13 18.80 -16.92 -5.81
CA ASP A 13 18.35 -18.17 -6.42
C ASP A 13 18.81 -18.27 -7.89
N TYR A 14 18.61 -17.22 -8.69
CA TYR A 14 19.04 -17.18 -10.07
C TYR A 14 20.57 -17.28 -10.22
N LEU A 15 21.33 -16.59 -9.37
CA LEU A 15 22.80 -16.63 -9.41
C LEU A 15 23.33 -18.02 -9.03
N GLU A 16 22.74 -18.68 -8.03
CA GLU A 16 23.07 -20.04 -7.63
C GLU A 16 22.81 -21.04 -8.76
N GLU A 17 21.67 -20.96 -9.45
CA GLU A 17 21.34 -21.77 -10.62
C GLU A 17 22.37 -21.58 -11.76
N ASN A 18 23.02 -20.40 -11.84
CA ASN A 18 24.05 -20.10 -12.81
C ASN A 18 25.49 -20.29 -12.25
N GLY A 19 25.63 -21.01 -11.13
CA GLY A 19 26.91 -21.39 -10.55
C GLY A 19 27.65 -20.31 -9.78
N ILE A 20 26.97 -19.21 -9.42
CA ILE A 20 27.51 -18.09 -8.64
C ILE A 20 26.97 -18.16 -7.22
N THR A 21 27.69 -18.79 -6.31
CA THR A 21 27.31 -19.01 -4.90
C THR A 21 27.99 -18.03 -3.94
N ASP A 22 28.89 -17.20 -4.43
CA ASP A 22 29.64 -16.22 -3.64
C ASP A 22 29.35 -14.79 -4.12
N CYS A 23 28.85 -13.94 -3.23
CA CYS A 23 28.58 -12.53 -3.53
C CYS A 23 29.82 -11.76 -4.03
N GLY A 24 31.02 -12.16 -3.62
CA GLY A 24 32.27 -11.57 -4.09
C GLY A 24 32.60 -11.87 -5.55
N LYS A 25 31.94 -12.89 -6.13
CA LYS A 25 32.09 -13.29 -7.54
C LYS A 25 31.01 -12.73 -8.44
N VAL A 26 30.03 -12.04 -7.90
CA VAL A 26 28.98 -11.41 -8.69
C VAL A 26 29.59 -10.28 -9.52
N THR A 27 29.33 -10.31 -10.83
CA THR A 27 29.82 -9.32 -11.78
C THR A 27 28.66 -8.46 -12.32
N LYS A 28 28.99 -7.30 -12.91
CA LYS A 28 28.02 -6.49 -13.66
C LYS A 28 27.32 -7.33 -14.75
N THR A 29 28.07 -8.22 -15.43
CA THR A 29 27.50 -9.09 -16.47
C THR A 29 26.46 -10.03 -15.88
N ALA A 30 26.72 -10.65 -14.73
CA ALA A 30 25.78 -11.54 -14.06
C ALA A 30 24.49 -10.79 -13.68
N LEU A 31 24.58 -9.56 -13.15
CA LEU A 31 23.42 -8.75 -12.84
C LEU A 31 22.62 -8.33 -14.09
N ASN A 32 23.31 -7.97 -15.18
CA ASN A 32 22.66 -7.70 -16.45
C ASN A 32 21.95 -8.94 -17.02
N SER A 33 22.55 -10.11 -16.91
CA SER A 33 21.89 -11.37 -17.31
C SER A 33 20.62 -11.61 -16.51
N TYR A 34 20.62 -11.33 -15.22
CA TYR A 34 19.41 -11.42 -14.39
C TYR A 34 18.36 -10.37 -14.79
N ILE A 35 18.76 -9.15 -15.13
CA ILE A 35 17.83 -8.13 -15.65
C ILE A 35 17.16 -8.62 -16.95
N LEU A 36 17.96 -9.15 -17.88
CA LEU A 36 17.44 -9.72 -19.14
C LEU A 36 16.50 -10.92 -18.89
N PHE A 37 16.81 -11.73 -17.87
CA PHE A 37 15.91 -12.81 -17.45
C PHE A 37 14.57 -12.26 -16.94
N LEU A 38 14.57 -11.21 -16.09
CA LEU A 38 13.35 -10.58 -15.63
C LEU A 38 12.52 -9.96 -16.79
N GLU A 39 13.18 -9.38 -17.79
CA GLU A 39 12.52 -8.86 -19.00
C GLU A 39 11.86 -9.99 -19.81
N LYS A 40 12.56 -11.12 -20.00
CA LYS A 40 12.00 -12.30 -20.68
C LYS A 40 10.83 -12.92 -19.93
N GLU A 41 10.85 -12.87 -18.60
CA GLU A 41 9.73 -13.25 -17.72
C GLU A 41 8.55 -12.24 -17.77
N GLY A 42 8.64 -11.19 -18.58
CA GLY A 42 7.59 -10.18 -18.71
C GLY A 42 7.40 -9.29 -17.50
N LYS A 43 8.42 -9.14 -16.64
CA LYS A 43 8.33 -8.24 -15.48
C LYS A 43 8.30 -6.78 -15.92
N ALA A 44 7.42 -6.00 -15.28
CA ALA A 44 7.30 -4.58 -15.57
C ALA A 44 8.60 -3.80 -15.28
N ALA A 45 8.89 -2.76 -16.06
CA ALA A 45 10.06 -1.89 -15.88
C ALA A 45 10.18 -1.33 -14.45
N SER A 46 9.05 -1.04 -13.77
CA SER A 46 9.03 -0.62 -12.37
C SER A 46 9.52 -1.70 -11.40
N THR A 47 9.24 -2.98 -11.69
CA THR A 47 9.75 -4.12 -10.90
C THR A 47 11.26 -4.27 -11.08
N ILE A 48 11.76 -4.15 -12.31
CA ILE A 48 13.19 -4.21 -12.62
C ILE A 48 13.93 -3.03 -11.97
N SER A 49 13.37 -1.83 -12.03
CA SER A 49 13.94 -0.64 -11.38
C SER A 49 14.00 -0.79 -9.86
N ARG A 50 12.96 -1.37 -9.23
CA ARG A 50 12.97 -1.65 -7.79
C ARG A 50 14.02 -2.70 -7.43
N PHE A 51 14.12 -3.78 -8.20
CA PHE A 51 15.18 -4.76 -8.05
C PHE A 51 16.56 -4.10 -8.11
N LEU A 52 16.82 -3.28 -9.12
CA LEU A 52 18.09 -2.60 -9.27
C LEU A 52 18.40 -1.66 -8.09
N ALA A 53 17.40 -0.97 -7.56
CA ALA A 53 17.55 -0.16 -6.35
C ALA A 53 17.94 -1.03 -5.13
N SER A 54 17.33 -2.22 -4.98
CA SER A 54 17.68 -3.16 -3.91
C SER A 54 19.07 -3.72 -4.07
N ALA A 55 19.48 -4.09 -5.30
CA ALA A 55 20.83 -4.58 -5.61
C ALA A 55 21.91 -3.51 -5.34
N LYS A 56 21.67 -2.26 -5.78
CA LYS A 56 22.58 -1.14 -5.50
C LYS A 56 22.71 -0.87 -4.00
N SER A 57 21.62 -0.93 -3.26
CA SER A 57 21.66 -0.76 -1.81
C SER A 57 22.47 -1.85 -1.13
N PHE A 58 22.29 -3.10 -1.56
CA PHE A 58 22.95 -4.27 -0.99
C PHE A 58 24.45 -4.31 -1.33
N PHE A 59 24.80 -4.25 -2.61
CA PHE A 59 26.22 -4.32 -3.04
C PHE A 59 26.99 -3.05 -2.63
N GLY A 60 26.37 -1.88 -2.66
CA GLY A 60 26.98 -0.66 -2.14
C GLY A 60 27.26 -0.73 -0.63
N TRP A 61 26.39 -1.37 0.15
CA TRP A 61 26.67 -1.67 1.56
C TRP A 61 27.83 -2.66 1.69
N MET A 62 27.81 -3.78 0.97
CA MET A 62 28.90 -4.76 1.02
C MET A 62 30.26 -4.16 0.63
N PHE A 63 30.28 -3.27 -0.34
CA PHE A 63 31.50 -2.57 -0.76
C PHE A 63 32.01 -1.62 0.34
N ARG A 64 31.15 -0.82 0.95
CA ARG A 64 31.52 0.09 2.07
C ARG A 64 32.04 -0.67 3.30
N GLU A 65 31.50 -1.88 3.56
CA GLU A 65 31.96 -2.74 4.66
C GLU A 65 33.20 -3.56 4.29
N GLY A 66 33.77 -3.36 3.10
CA GLY A 66 34.95 -4.09 2.64
C GLY A 66 34.74 -5.60 2.37
N LYS A 67 33.47 -6.04 2.30
CA LYS A 67 33.10 -7.45 2.06
C LYS A 67 33.30 -7.88 0.61
N ILE A 68 33.27 -6.94 -0.31
CA ILE A 68 33.58 -7.12 -1.73
C ILE A 68 34.55 -6.03 -2.19
N ARG A 69 35.34 -6.35 -3.21
CA ARG A 69 36.37 -5.42 -3.73
C ARG A 69 35.83 -4.39 -4.73
N ARG A 70 34.67 -4.65 -5.33
CA ARG A 70 34.01 -3.79 -6.33
C ARG A 70 32.52 -3.92 -6.18
N ASP A 71 31.81 -2.83 -6.41
CA ASP A 71 30.35 -2.85 -6.48
C ASP A 71 29.90 -3.24 -7.90
N PRO A 72 29.30 -4.43 -8.11
CA PRO A 72 28.89 -4.86 -9.43
C PRO A 72 27.64 -4.09 -9.95
N ALA A 73 26.89 -3.41 -9.08
CA ALA A 73 25.68 -2.70 -9.42
C ALA A 73 25.89 -1.19 -9.71
N ASP A 74 27.04 -0.63 -9.38
CA ASP A 74 27.32 0.81 -9.44
C ASP A 74 26.97 1.43 -10.80
N SER A 75 27.49 0.87 -11.87
CA SER A 75 27.33 1.40 -13.23
C SER A 75 26.12 0.85 -14.01
N ILE A 76 25.18 0.15 -13.36
CA ILE A 76 23.97 -0.34 -14.02
C ILE A 76 22.89 0.76 -13.91
N HIS A 77 22.25 1.06 -15.02
CA HIS A 77 21.18 2.06 -15.08
C HIS A 77 19.81 1.36 -15.13
N ALA A 78 18.87 1.91 -14.39
CA ALA A 78 17.49 1.44 -14.44
C ALA A 78 16.85 1.73 -15.81
N PRO A 79 15.98 0.84 -16.31
CA PRO A 79 15.19 1.14 -17.51
C PRO A 79 14.37 2.41 -17.28
N LYS A 80 14.18 3.20 -18.36
CA LYS A 80 13.31 4.38 -18.32
C LYS A 80 11.88 3.92 -18.03
N ILE A 81 11.32 4.43 -16.94
CA ILE A 81 9.90 4.23 -16.62
C ILE A 81 9.16 5.45 -17.18
N GLU A 82 8.23 5.21 -18.10
CA GLU A 82 7.29 6.25 -18.49
C GLU A 82 6.43 6.62 -17.28
N LYS A 83 6.51 7.88 -16.88
CA LYS A 83 5.66 8.41 -15.82
C LYS A 83 4.24 8.54 -16.36
N LYS A 84 3.39 7.59 -16.05
CA LYS A 84 1.94 7.75 -16.31
C LYS A 84 1.43 8.90 -15.46
N VAL A 85 0.67 9.82 -16.08
CA VAL A 85 -0.06 10.84 -15.33
C VAL A 85 -1.06 10.13 -14.43
N PRO A 86 -1.10 10.44 -13.12
CA PRO A 86 -2.09 9.84 -12.23
C PRO A 86 -3.50 10.10 -12.75
N VAL A 87 -4.33 9.09 -12.71
CA VAL A 87 -5.76 9.23 -13.02
C VAL A 87 -6.41 9.97 -11.85
N ILE A 88 -6.97 11.15 -12.13
CA ILE A 88 -7.67 11.96 -11.14
C ILE A 88 -9.16 11.83 -11.42
N LEU A 89 -9.94 11.48 -10.38
CA LEU A 89 -11.40 11.50 -10.46
C LEU A 89 -11.91 12.95 -10.46
N THR A 90 -12.96 13.19 -11.21
CA THR A 90 -13.71 14.46 -11.13
C THR A 90 -14.50 14.53 -9.83
N VAL A 91 -14.95 15.72 -9.44
CA VAL A 91 -15.80 15.90 -8.26
C VAL A 91 -17.07 15.05 -8.36
N ASP A 92 -17.70 15.00 -9.53
CA ASP A 92 -18.91 14.21 -9.77
C ASP A 92 -18.64 12.70 -9.65
N GLU A 93 -17.49 12.21 -10.14
CA GLU A 93 -17.09 10.80 -10.00
C GLU A 93 -16.86 10.47 -8.52
N VAL A 94 -16.19 11.34 -7.77
CA VAL A 94 -15.98 11.15 -6.33
C VAL A 94 -17.32 11.15 -5.58
N THR A 95 -18.20 12.09 -5.87
CA THR A 95 -19.54 12.18 -5.24
C THR A 95 -20.31 10.88 -5.48
N ARG A 96 -20.39 10.43 -6.74
CA ARG A 96 -21.05 9.16 -7.06
C ARG A 96 -20.42 7.96 -6.35
N LEU A 97 -19.08 7.92 -6.27
CA LEU A 97 -18.37 6.85 -5.55
C LEU A 97 -18.72 6.83 -4.06
N LEU A 98 -18.70 7.98 -3.42
CA LEU A 98 -19.04 8.12 -2.00
C LEU A 98 -20.51 7.81 -1.70
N GLU A 99 -21.41 7.99 -2.65
CA GLU A 99 -22.85 7.72 -2.50
C GLU A 99 -23.20 6.22 -2.68
N GLN A 100 -22.31 5.40 -3.27
CA GLN A 100 -22.62 3.97 -3.50
C GLN A 100 -22.95 3.19 -2.22
N PRO A 101 -22.19 3.31 -1.11
CA PRO A 101 -22.59 2.65 0.11
C PRO A 101 -23.86 3.32 0.67
N SER A 102 -25.03 2.73 0.43
CA SER A 102 -26.34 3.28 0.83
C SER A 102 -26.56 3.29 2.35
N GLY A 103 -25.79 2.48 3.09
CA GLY A 103 -25.95 2.30 4.53
C GLY A 103 -27.14 1.41 4.90
N ALA A 104 -27.58 0.55 3.97
CA ALA A 104 -28.68 -0.39 4.19
C ALA A 104 -28.30 -1.57 5.12
N ASN A 105 -27.02 -1.86 5.26
CA ASN A 105 -26.52 -2.94 6.09
C ASN A 105 -25.19 -2.55 6.79
N PRO A 106 -24.75 -3.27 7.83
CA PRO A 106 -23.54 -2.94 8.58
C PRO A 106 -22.29 -2.80 7.72
N LYS A 107 -22.16 -3.59 6.64
CA LYS A 107 -21.01 -3.50 5.71
C LYS A 107 -20.98 -2.14 5.02
N GLU A 108 -22.10 -1.72 4.45
CA GLU A 108 -22.17 -0.45 3.74
C GLU A 108 -21.99 0.75 4.68
N ILE A 109 -22.50 0.65 5.92
CA ILE A 109 -22.28 1.69 6.94
C ILE A 109 -20.78 1.84 7.25
N ARG A 110 -20.07 0.73 7.43
CA ARG A 110 -18.62 0.74 7.63
C ARG A 110 -17.89 1.29 6.41
N ASP A 111 -18.21 0.79 5.23
CA ASP A 111 -17.55 1.12 3.98
C ASP A 111 -17.74 2.62 3.66
N LYS A 112 -18.93 3.17 3.91
CA LYS A 112 -19.22 4.61 3.84
C LYS A 112 -18.30 5.41 4.76
N ALA A 113 -18.21 5.02 6.02
CA ALA A 113 -17.34 5.70 6.98
C ALA A 113 -15.86 5.66 6.57
N MET A 114 -15.40 4.52 6.03
CA MET A 114 -14.02 4.38 5.52
C MET A 114 -13.77 5.30 4.33
N LEU A 115 -14.68 5.35 3.36
CA LEU A 115 -14.52 6.17 2.15
C LEU A 115 -14.58 7.67 2.48
N GLU A 116 -15.54 8.10 3.31
CA GLU A 116 -15.66 9.49 3.74
C GLU A 116 -14.41 9.96 4.52
N LEU A 117 -13.91 9.13 5.44
CA LEU A 117 -12.72 9.47 6.20
C LEU A 117 -11.47 9.53 5.31
N LEU A 118 -11.31 8.56 4.38
CA LEU A 118 -10.20 8.56 3.44
C LEU A 118 -10.22 9.81 2.55
N TYR A 119 -11.38 10.16 2.01
CA TYR A 119 -11.54 11.34 1.16
C TYR A 119 -11.27 12.64 1.93
N ALA A 120 -11.82 12.76 3.13
CA ALA A 120 -11.67 13.97 3.95
C ALA A 120 -10.24 14.21 4.42
N THR A 121 -9.44 13.14 4.63
CA THR A 121 -8.13 13.23 5.28
C THR A 121 -6.94 12.96 4.35
N GLY A 122 -7.15 12.27 3.25
CA GLY A 122 -6.08 11.86 2.33
C GLY A 122 -5.02 10.95 2.96
N ILE A 123 -5.34 10.23 4.03
CA ILE A 123 -4.43 9.29 4.67
C ILE A 123 -4.16 8.07 3.79
N ARG A 124 -3.04 7.40 4.03
CA ARG A 124 -2.75 6.15 3.30
C ARG A 124 -3.70 5.03 3.74
N VAL A 125 -4.05 4.13 2.83
CA VAL A 125 -4.90 2.98 3.17
C VAL A 125 -4.35 2.15 4.33
N THR A 126 -3.04 2.00 4.43
CA THR A 126 -2.40 1.33 5.58
C THR A 126 -2.66 2.04 6.90
N GLU A 127 -2.70 3.36 6.90
CA GLU A 127 -3.03 4.16 8.07
C GLU A 127 -4.52 4.02 8.39
N LEU A 128 -5.39 4.09 7.37
CA LEU A 128 -6.84 3.95 7.54
C LEU A 128 -7.22 2.60 8.19
N VAL A 129 -6.69 1.49 7.66
CA VAL A 129 -7.05 0.15 8.17
C VAL A 129 -6.44 -0.15 9.54
N GLY A 130 -5.32 0.49 9.87
CA GLY A 130 -4.64 0.38 11.17
C GLY A 130 -5.08 1.38 12.22
N LEU A 131 -6.00 2.33 11.89
CA LEU A 131 -6.50 3.32 12.86
C LEU A 131 -7.15 2.62 14.06
N LYS A 132 -6.84 3.15 15.25
CA LYS A 132 -7.48 2.75 16.51
C LYS A 132 -8.58 3.70 16.91
N LEU A 133 -9.49 3.26 17.78
CA LEU A 133 -10.49 4.13 18.38
C LEU A 133 -9.86 5.32 19.11
N SER A 134 -8.75 5.10 19.79
CA SER A 134 -8.01 6.15 20.50
C SER A 134 -7.38 7.20 19.59
N ASP A 135 -7.23 6.92 18.30
CA ASP A 135 -6.67 7.84 17.32
C ASP A 135 -7.71 8.83 16.77
N VAL A 136 -8.98 8.65 17.10
CA VAL A 136 -10.08 9.46 16.58
C VAL A 136 -10.68 10.35 17.67
N ASN A 137 -10.68 11.64 17.44
CA ASN A 137 -11.39 12.59 18.29
C ASN A 137 -12.67 13.08 17.60
N MET A 138 -13.79 12.46 17.95
CA MET A 138 -15.10 12.77 17.37
C MET A 138 -15.63 14.17 17.77
N SER A 139 -15.26 14.67 18.94
CA SER A 139 -15.76 15.97 19.43
C SER A 139 -15.14 17.14 18.68
N ILE A 140 -13.85 17.12 18.45
CA ILE A 140 -13.13 18.18 17.73
C ILE A 140 -13.07 17.89 16.23
N GLY A 141 -13.11 16.62 15.82
CA GLY A 141 -13.10 16.19 14.41
C GLY A 141 -11.70 16.10 13.81
N PHE A 142 -10.82 15.34 14.44
CA PHE A 142 -9.53 15.01 13.86
C PHE A 142 -9.15 13.55 14.13
N ILE A 143 -8.23 13.03 13.30
CA ILE A 143 -7.54 11.77 13.51
C ILE A 143 -6.06 12.02 13.77
N THR A 144 -5.45 11.14 14.54
CA THR A 144 -4.00 11.12 14.79
C THR A 144 -3.37 9.96 14.02
N CYS A 145 -2.53 10.26 13.06
CA CYS A 145 -1.74 9.26 12.35
C CYS A 145 -0.33 9.23 12.91
N ARG A 146 0.14 8.04 13.30
CA ARG A 146 1.49 7.82 13.84
C ARG A 146 2.31 7.00 12.87
N ASP A 147 3.54 7.46 12.63
CA ASP A 147 4.59 6.76 11.90
C ASP A 147 5.77 6.57 12.88
N GLU A 148 6.74 5.72 12.55
CA GLU A 148 7.92 5.45 13.40
C GLU A 148 8.64 6.73 13.89
N HIS A 149 8.53 7.84 13.15
CA HIS A 149 9.26 9.07 13.40
C HIS A 149 8.40 10.32 13.56
N LYS A 150 7.10 10.25 13.26
CA LYS A 150 6.23 11.44 13.22
C LYS A 150 4.81 11.11 13.64
N GLU A 151 4.23 12.03 14.38
CA GLU A 151 2.80 12.08 14.66
C GLU A 151 2.20 13.29 13.93
N ARG A 152 1.04 13.11 13.30
CA ARG A 152 0.32 14.19 12.65
C ARG A 152 -1.17 14.10 12.95
N MET A 153 -1.76 15.23 13.27
CA MET A 153 -3.20 15.38 13.43
C MET A 153 -3.81 15.90 12.13
N ILE A 154 -4.84 15.24 11.65
CA ILE A 154 -5.50 15.57 10.39
C ILE A 154 -6.97 15.82 10.69
N PRO A 155 -7.49 17.03 10.44
CA PRO A 155 -8.91 17.32 10.65
C PRO A 155 -9.76 16.63 9.60
N PHE A 156 -11.01 16.29 9.97
CA PHE A 156 -12.03 15.82 9.05
C PHE A 156 -13.34 16.58 9.24
N GLY A 157 -14.08 16.74 8.12
CA GLY A 157 -15.30 17.52 8.07
C GLY A 157 -16.53 16.77 8.55
N HIS A 158 -17.70 17.44 8.37
CA HIS A 158 -18.99 16.99 8.88
C HIS A 158 -19.42 15.63 8.28
N ALA A 159 -19.30 15.43 6.96
CA ALA A 159 -19.70 14.19 6.30
C ALA A 159 -18.98 12.96 6.88
N ALA A 160 -17.65 13.04 7.05
CA ALA A 160 -16.88 11.97 7.66
C ALA A 160 -17.28 11.74 9.13
N ARG A 161 -17.58 12.81 9.88
CA ARG A 161 -18.04 12.73 11.27
C ARG A 161 -19.37 12.00 11.38
N GLU A 162 -20.36 12.36 10.57
CA GLU A 162 -21.65 11.67 10.54
C GLU A 162 -21.54 10.21 10.17
N ALA A 163 -20.78 9.91 9.12
CA ALA A 163 -20.55 8.51 8.69
C ALA A 163 -19.86 7.68 9.78
N LEU A 164 -18.86 8.25 10.47
CA LEU A 164 -18.18 7.62 11.59
C LEU A 164 -19.10 7.39 12.78
N ALA A 165 -19.91 8.39 13.16
CA ALA A 165 -20.87 8.27 14.25
C ALA A 165 -21.85 7.14 13.97
N LYS A 166 -22.48 7.11 12.79
CA LYS A 166 -23.37 6.05 12.37
C LYS A 166 -22.70 4.67 12.40
N TYR A 167 -21.44 4.59 11.98
CA TYR A 167 -20.68 3.33 12.01
C TYR A 167 -20.45 2.85 13.46
N LEU A 168 -20.00 3.73 14.33
CA LEU A 168 -19.71 3.40 15.72
C LEU A 168 -20.95 2.96 16.49
N GLU A 169 -22.09 3.61 16.25
CA GLU A 169 -23.35 3.35 16.94
C GLU A 169 -24.08 2.11 16.41
N ALA A 170 -24.17 1.96 15.08
CA ALA A 170 -25.09 1.01 14.46
C ALA A 170 -24.41 -0.23 13.85
N ALA A 171 -23.12 -0.18 13.54
CA ALA A 171 -22.54 -1.25 12.73
C ALA A 171 -21.31 -1.91 13.36
N ARG A 172 -20.48 -1.20 14.10
CA ARG A 172 -19.17 -1.70 14.55
C ARG A 172 -19.28 -2.99 15.36
N GLU A 173 -20.20 -3.06 16.31
CA GLU A 173 -20.38 -4.23 17.19
C GLU A 173 -20.74 -5.51 16.41
N THR A 174 -21.44 -5.39 15.27
CA THR A 174 -21.76 -6.52 14.39
C THR A 174 -20.52 -7.24 13.88
N PHE A 175 -19.43 -6.50 13.63
CA PHE A 175 -18.16 -7.09 13.17
C PHE A 175 -17.34 -7.70 14.29
N LEU A 176 -17.46 -7.18 15.49
CA LEU A 176 -16.71 -7.68 16.66
C LEU A 176 -17.22 -9.01 17.16
N LYS A 177 -18.51 -9.32 16.96
CA LYS A 177 -19.14 -10.60 17.39
C LYS A 177 -18.84 -10.96 18.85
N GLY A 178 -18.83 -9.95 19.72
CA GLY A 178 -18.52 -10.11 21.14
C GLY A 178 -17.01 -10.18 21.46
N THR A 179 -16.12 -10.01 20.47
CA THR A 179 -14.68 -9.88 20.72
C THR A 179 -14.30 -8.41 20.89
N HIS A 180 -13.23 -8.15 21.64
CA HIS A 180 -12.70 -6.80 21.79
C HIS A 180 -11.67 -6.49 20.66
N SER A 181 -11.73 -5.29 20.10
CA SER A 181 -10.72 -4.79 19.18
C SER A 181 -10.51 -3.29 19.42
N GLU A 182 -9.25 -2.88 19.49
CA GLU A 182 -8.89 -1.44 19.53
C GLU A 182 -9.03 -0.75 18.17
N LEU A 183 -9.08 -1.52 17.07
CA LEU A 183 -9.17 -0.97 15.72
C LEU A 183 -10.48 -0.24 15.51
N LEU A 184 -10.40 0.90 14.81
CA LEU A 184 -11.57 1.64 14.38
C LEU A 184 -12.39 0.80 13.41
N PHE A 185 -11.76 0.32 12.34
CA PHE A 185 -12.38 -0.51 11.31
C PHE A 185 -11.90 -1.94 11.37
N THR A 186 -12.84 -2.88 11.31
CA THR A 186 -12.53 -4.31 11.29
C THR A 186 -13.18 -5.02 10.12
N ASN A 187 -12.63 -6.16 9.75
CA ASN A 187 -13.26 -7.08 8.80
C ASN A 187 -14.36 -7.89 9.49
N TYR A 188 -15.03 -8.79 8.77
CA TYR A 188 -16.11 -9.65 9.30
C TYR A 188 -15.71 -10.61 10.43
N SER A 189 -14.41 -10.76 10.67
CA SER A 189 -13.87 -11.59 11.75
C SER A 189 -13.37 -10.78 12.95
N GLY A 190 -13.68 -9.48 13.01
CA GLY A 190 -13.21 -8.57 14.07
C GLY A 190 -11.72 -8.23 13.98
N ARG A 191 -11.02 -8.63 12.91
CA ARG A 191 -9.59 -8.38 12.68
C ARG A 191 -9.36 -7.21 11.77
N GLU A 192 -8.11 -6.77 11.67
CA GLU A 192 -7.66 -5.75 10.72
C GLU A 192 -8.06 -6.11 9.29
N MET A 193 -8.51 -5.12 8.54
CA MET A 193 -8.77 -5.25 7.12
C MET A 193 -7.45 -5.16 6.34
N SER A 194 -7.23 -6.07 5.38
CA SER A 194 -6.06 -5.96 4.52
C SER A 194 -6.21 -4.81 3.50
N ARG A 195 -5.07 -4.23 3.07
CA ARG A 195 -5.06 -3.26 1.96
C ARG A 195 -5.73 -3.80 0.70
N GLN A 196 -5.52 -5.08 0.38
CA GLN A 196 -6.17 -5.73 -0.77
C GLN A 196 -7.69 -5.82 -0.59
N GLY A 197 -8.16 -6.09 0.63
CA GLY A 197 -9.59 -6.10 0.96
C GLY A 197 -10.22 -4.74 0.77
N PHE A 198 -9.58 -3.67 1.25
CA PHE A 198 -10.01 -2.30 1.03
C PHE A 198 -10.03 -1.94 -0.46
N TRP A 199 -8.96 -2.26 -1.19
CA TRP A 199 -8.87 -1.98 -2.62
C TRP A 199 -9.96 -2.71 -3.44
N LYS A 200 -10.25 -3.98 -3.11
CA LYS A 200 -11.35 -4.72 -3.74
C LYS A 200 -12.71 -4.07 -3.46
N MET A 201 -12.93 -3.62 -2.24
CA MET A 201 -14.14 -2.86 -1.85
C MET A 201 -14.27 -1.58 -2.67
N LEU A 202 -13.22 -0.77 -2.73
CA LEU A 202 -13.20 0.49 -3.49
C LEU A 202 -13.47 0.27 -4.97
N LYS A 203 -12.85 -0.74 -5.61
CA LYS A 203 -13.12 -1.10 -7.01
C LYS A 203 -14.58 -1.52 -7.22
N GLY A 204 -15.15 -2.32 -6.32
CA GLY A 204 -16.56 -2.69 -6.41
C GLY A 204 -17.48 -1.47 -6.44
N TYR A 205 -17.30 -0.53 -5.53
CA TYR A 205 -18.08 0.71 -5.53
C TYR A 205 -17.79 1.62 -6.73
N ALA A 206 -16.58 1.62 -7.25
CA ALA A 206 -16.27 2.35 -8.48
C ALA A 206 -16.98 1.77 -9.71
N ASP A 207 -17.06 0.44 -9.80
CA ASP A 207 -17.79 -0.24 -10.85
C ASP A 207 -19.29 0.05 -10.75
N GLU A 208 -19.88 0.00 -9.54
CA GLU A 208 -21.28 0.38 -9.26
C GLU A 208 -21.56 1.84 -9.60
N ALA A 209 -20.60 2.75 -9.36
CA ALA A 209 -20.70 4.17 -9.72
C ALA A 209 -20.52 4.45 -11.22
N GLY A 210 -20.23 3.43 -12.05
CA GLY A 210 -19.96 3.57 -13.47
C GLY A 210 -18.65 4.28 -13.79
N ILE A 211 -17.66 4.22 -12.89
CA ILE A 211 -16.34 4.82 -13.06
C ILE A 211 -15.45 3.84 -13.84
N GLN A 212 -15.20 4.14 -15.11
CA GLN A 212 -14.39 3.26 -16.00
C GLN A 212 -12.88 3.45 -15.88
N ARG A 213 -12.44 4.38 -15.03
CA ARG A 213 -11.01 4.66 -14.83
C ARG A 213 -10.37 3.65 -13.88
N ASP A 214 -9.11 3.29 -14.15
CA ASP A 214 -8.36 2.44 -13.22
C ASP A 214 -7.92 3.27 -12.00
N ILE A 215 -8.77 3.25 -10.98
CA ILE A 215 -8.53 3.97 -9.73
C ILE A 215 -7.67 3.13 -8.78
N THR A 216 -6.77 3.82 -8.10
CA THR A 216 -5.99 3.29 -6.98
C THR A 216 -6.14 4.26 -5.81
N PRO A 217 -6.27 3.74 -4.57
CA PRO A 217 -6.36 4.58 -3.37
C PRO A 217 -5.04 5.26 -3.04
#